data_3f1c18e60989046afcfcd55089978566
#
_entry.id   3f1c18e60989046afcfcd55089978566
#
_cell.length_a   1.000
_cell.length_b   1.000
_cell.length_c   1.000
_cell.angle_alpha   90.00
_cell.angle_beta   90.00
_cell.angle_gamma   90.00
#
_symmetry.space_group_name_H-M   'P 1'
#
loop_
_entity.id
_entity.type
_entity.pdbx_description
1 polymer ?
#
loop_
_entity_poly.entity_id
_entity_poly.type
_entity_poly.pdbx_seq_one_letter_code
_entity_poly.pdbx_strand_id
1 'polypeptide(L)'
;MSSTMEYRGYIGDVEFSEEDGLFFGKVQGIRSLISYEGTNAKELVDDFHGAVDAYLEECEGEGKEPETAYKGSLNVRFKDSSIHRDAAVYAMNHKQSLNSFIEEAVKEKLARLV
;
A
#
# COMPACT_ATOMS: atom_id res chain seq x y z
N MET A 1 -7.86 3.78 14.76
CA MET A 1 -7.45 5.11 14.26
C MET A 1 -6.52 4.93 13.07
N SER A 2 -6.75 5.67 12.00
CA SER A 2 -5.96 5.57 10.79
C SER A 2 -4.95 6.71 10.70
N SER A 3 -3.71 6.39 10.30
CA SER A 3 -2.69 7.38 10.00
C SER A 3 -2.38 7.39 8.50
N THR A 4 -3.41 7.13 7.68
CA THR A 4 -3.32 7.11 6.23
C THR A 4 -4.38 7.98 5.59
N MET A 5 -4.07 8.41 4.38
CA MET A 5 -4.99 9.15 3.52
C MET A 5 -5.10 8.40 2.21
N GLU A 6 -6.21 8.59 1.50
CA GLU A 6 -6.41 7.96 0.20
C GLU A 6 -6.95 8.96 -0.81
N TYR A 7 -6.40 8.93 -2.01
CA TYR A 7 -6.83 9.80 -3.10
C TYR A 7 -6.50 9.16 -4.44
N ARG A 8 -7.52 9.02 -5.29
CA ARG A 8 -7.40 8.45 -6.64
C ARG A 8 -6.67 7.10 -6.68
N GLY A 9 -6.89 6.27 -5.63
CA GLY A 9 -6.29 4.95 -5.52
C GLY A 9 -4.90 4.95 -4.89
N TYR A 10 -4.35 6.10 -4.52
CA TYR A 10 -3.04 6.20 -3.87
C TYR A 10 -3.20 6.37 -2.37
N ILE A 11 -2.37 5.68 -1.63
CA ILE A 11 -2.38 5.67 -0.17
C ILE A 11 -1.17 6.48 0.32
N GLY A 12 -1.41 7.47 1.14
CA GLY A 12 -0.35 8.26 1.75
C GLY A 12 -0.31 8.06 3.26
N ASP A 13 0.89 8.08 3.84
CA ASP A 13 1.03 8.04 5.28
C ASP A 13 1.06 9.46 5.86
N VAL A 14 1.03 9.56 7.18
CA VAL A 14 1.10 10.83 7.91
C VAL A 14 2.10 10.68 9.05
N GLU A 15 3.09 11.56 9.08
CA GLU A 15 4.06 11.65 10.15
C GLU A 15 4.14 13.09 10.64
N PHE A 16 4.59 13.27 11.86
CA PHE A 16 4.73 14.61 12.44
C PHE A 16 6.19 14.86 12.83
N SER A 17 6.73 16.02 12.43
CA SER A 17 8.04 16.47 12.85
C SER A 17 7.88 17.57 13.89
N GLU A 18 8.19 17.28 15.12
CA GLU A 18 8.16 18.28 16.19
C GLU A 18 9.19 19.38 15.93
N GLU A 19 10.37 19.01 15.45
CA GLU A 19 11.45 19.93 15.15
C GLU A 19 11.07 20.96 14.10
N ASP A 20 10.44 20.52 13.02
CA ASP A 20 10.05 21.40 11.91
C ASP A 20 8.64 21.97 12.06
N GLY A 21 7.86 21.43 12.99
CA GLY A 21 6.46 21.85 13.16
C GLY A 21 5.59 21.51 11.97
N LEU A 22 5.88 20.39 11.32
CA LEU A 22 5.20 19.98 10.09
C LEU A 22 4.60 18.58 10.21
N PHE A 23 3.48 18.41 9.52
CA PHE A 23 3.02 17.08 9.13
C PHE A 23 3.58 16.80 7.75
N PHE A 24 3.99 15.56 7.50
CA PHE A 24 4.54 15.17 6.22
C PHE A 24 4.28 13.70 5.94
N GLY A 25 4.55 13.27 4.73
CA GLY A 25 4.41 11.87 4.38
C GLY A 25 4.77 11.61 2.92
N LYS A 26 4.55 10.38 2.52
CA LYS A 26 4.77 9.95 1.14
C LYS A 26 3.77 8.90 0.75
N VAL A 27 3.55 8.76 -0.56
CA VAL A 27 2.69 7.71 -1.11
C VAL A 27 3.37 6.36 -0.94
N GLN A 28 2.60 5.39 -0.45
CA GLN A 28 3.07 4.04 -0.17
C GLN A 28 2.78 3.09 -1.32
N GLY A 29 3.55 2.01 -1.42
CA GLY A 29 3.27 0.93 -2.36
C GLY A 29 3.65 1.20 -3.81
N ILE A 30 4.42 2.25 -4.09
CA ILE A 30 4.96 2.55 -5.43
C ILE A 30 6.46 2.83 -5.34
N ARG A 31 7.14 2.84 -6.47
CA ARG A 31 8.59 3.11 -6.53
C ARG A 31 8.90 4.61 -6.59
N SER A 32 8.05 5.36 -7.29
CA SER A 32 8.23 6.80 -7.41
C SER A 32 8.08 7.48 -6.06
N LEU A 33 8.83 8.54 -5.84
CA LEU A 33 8.72 9.33 -4.63
C LEU A 33 7.69 10.44 -4.85
N ILE A 34 6.57 10.31 -4.16
CA ILE A 34 5.53 11.34 -4.12
C ILE A 34 5.40 11.74 -2.66
N SER A 35 5.93 12.90 -2.32
CA SER A 35 5.93 13.41 -0.95
C SER A 35 5.13 14.70 -0.83
N TYR A 36 4.71 15.01 0.37
CA TYR A 36 3.86 16.16 0.66
C TYR A 36 4.04 16.57 2.11
N GLU A 37 3.65 17.81 2.42
CA GLU A 37 3.75 18.36 3.77
C GLU A 37 2.73 19.46 4.01
N GLY A 38 2.52 19.81 5.26
CA GLY A 38 1.66 20.91 5.64
C GLY A 38 1.78 21.23 7.12
N THR A 39 1.44 22.46 7.50
CA THR A 39 1.52 22.90 8.89
C THR A 39 0.24 22.57 9.68
N ASN A 40 -0.80 22.17 8.98
CA ASN A 40 -2.06 21.71 9.58
C ASN A 40 -2.67 20.62 8.72
N ALA A 41 -3.73 20.00 9.20
CA ALA A 41 -4.37 18.88 8.50
C ALA A 41 -4.87 19.26 7.11
N LYS A 42 -5.49 20.42 6.96
CA LYS A 42 -6.02 20.85 5.67
C LYS A 42 -4.90 21.04 4.64
N GLU A 43 -3.81 21.70 5.02
CA GLU A 43 -2.68 21.91 4.14
C GLU A 43 -2.05 20.57 3.73
N LEU A 44 -1.93 19.65 4.67
CA LEU A 44 -1.38 18.33 4.39
C LEU A 44 -2.21 17.59 3.35
N VAL A 45 -3.53 17.55 3.54
CA VAL A 45 -4.44 16.88 2.62
C VAL A 45 -4.40 17.54 1.24
N ASP A 46 -4.44 18.86 1.19
CA ASP A 46 -4.38 19.59 -0.08
C ASP A 46 -3.06 19.33 -0.81
N ASP A 47 -1.95 19.30 -0.08
CA ASP A 47 -0.64 19.04 -0.67
C ASP A 47 -0.52 17.60 -1.17
N PHE A 48 -1.07 16.64 -0.43
CA PHE A 48 -1.14 15.24 -0.85
C PHE A 48 -1.93 15.11 -2.17
N HIS A 49 -3.12 15.72 -2.24
CA HIS A 49 -3.94 15.68 -3.46
C HIS A 49 -3.20 16.32 -4.64
N GLY A 50 -2.57 17.48 -4.40
CA GLY A 50 -1.81 18.18 -5.43
C GLY A 50 -0.62 17.36 -5.93
N ALA A 51 0.08 16.67 -5.02
CA ALA A 51 1.23 15.85 -5.38
C ALA A 51 0.82 14.65 -6.22
N VAL A 52 -0.29 14.00 -5.88
CA VAL A 52 -0.83 12.88 -6.67
C VAL A 52 -1.27 13.38 -8.05
N ASP A 53 -2.00 14.49 -8.11
CA ASP A 53 -2.45 15.06 -9.37
C ASP A 53 -1.25 15.43 -10.27
N ALA A 54 -0.22 16.03 -9.69
CA ALA A 54 1.00 16.40 -10.44
C ALA A 54 1.70 15.18 -11.00
N TYR A 55 1.79 14.10 -10.22
CA TYR A 55 2.39 12.85 -10.67
C TYR A 55 1.62 12.28 -11.87
N LEU A 56 0.27 12.24 -11.77
CA LEU A 56 -0.56 11.68 -12.84
C LEU A 56 -0.49 12.53 -14.12
N GLU A 57 -0.44 13.85 -13.99
CA GLU A 57 -0.26 14.76 -15.12
C GLU A 57 1.09 14.55 -15.79
N GLU A 58 2.15 14.38 -15.00
CA GLU A 58 3.48 14.12 -15.51
C GLU A 58 3.53 12.81 -16.29
N CYS A 59 2.92 11.75 -15.76
CA CYS A 59 2.84 10.47 -16.46
C CYS A 59 2.10 10.60 -17.79
N GLU A 60 0.98 11.30 -17.81
CA GLU A 60 0.20 11.54 -19.03
C GLU A 60 1.02 12.32 -20.05
N GLY A 61 1.71 13.38 -19.62
CA GLY A 61 2.53 14.20 -20.50
C GLY A 61 3.71 13.45 -21.12
N GLU A 62 4.23 12.45 -20.43
CA GLU A 62 5.34 11.62 -20.90
C GLU A 62 4.88 10.36 -21.63
N GLY A 63 3.58 10.12 -21.72
CA GLY A 63 3.04 8.90 -22.29
C GLY A 63 3.36 7.66 -21.46
N LYS A 64 3.52 7.84 -20.16
CA LYS A 64 3.93 6.80 -19.23
C LYS A 64 2.75 6.33 -18.41
N GLU A 65 2.63 5.01 -18.23
CA GLU A 65 1.59 4.44 -17.39
C GLU A 65 1.89 4.74 -15.91
N PRO A 66 0.97 5.36 -15.16
CA PRO A 66 1.21 5.60 -13.75
C PRO A 66 1.26 4.29 -12.96
N GLU A 67 2.09 4.26 -11.92
CA GLU A 67 2.18 3.07 -11.07
C GLU A 67 0.87 2.87 -10.29
N THR A 68 0.49 1.62 -10.12
CA THR A 68 -0.66 1.23 -9.30
C THR A 68 -0.12 0.75 -7.95
N ALA A 69 -0.64 1.30 -6.88
CA ALA A 69 -0.20 0.93 -5.53
C ALA A 69 -0.50 -0.54 -5.23
N TYR A 70 0.47 -1.21 -4.63
CA TYR A 70 0.33 -2.60 -4.16
C TYR A 70 -0.07 -3.60 -5.23
N LYS A 71 0.39 -3.38 -6.45
CA LYS A 71 0.14 -4.29 -7.56
C LYS A 71 1.35 -5.18 -7.78
N GLY A 72 1.10 -6.42 -8.19
CA GLY A 72 2.14 -7.37 -8.58
C GLY A 72 2.36 -8.44 -7.54
N SER A 73 3.59 -8.96 -7.51
CA SER A 73 3.96 -10.06 -6.63
C SER A 73 4.51 -9.58 -5.30
N LEU A 74 4.32 -10.41 -4.31
CA LEU A 74 4.81 -10.16 -2.96
C LEU A 74 5.43 -11.44 -2.43
N ASN A 75 6.59 -11.34 -1.81
CA ASN A 75 7.26 -12.46 -1.18
C ASN A 75 6.94 -12.50 0.30
N VAL A 76 6.51 -13.66 0.78
CA VAL A 76 6.22 -13.87 2.20
C VAL A 76 7.20 -14.88 2.76
N ARG A 77 7.84 -14.55 3.87
CA ARG A 77 8.74 -15.48 4.57
C ARG A 77 8.10 -15.88 5.89
N PHE A 78 7.88 -17.17 6.06
CA PHE A 78 7.35 -17.71 7.31
C PHE A 78 8.51 -18.00 8.26
N LYS A 79 8.40 -17.51 9.49
CA LYS A 79 9.40 -17.82 10.53
C LYS A 79 9.28 -19.28 10.98
N ASP A 80 8.04 -19.79 10.99
CA ASP A 80 7.75 -21.17 11.34
C ASP A 80 7.62 -21.97 10.04
N SER A 81 8.60 -22.87 9.80
CA SER A 81 8.61 -23.68 8.59
C SER A 81 7.43 -24.64 8.49
N SER A 82 6.82 -24.99 9.64
CA SER A 82 5.65 -25.89 9.62
C SER A 82 4.43 -25.24 8.97
N ILE A 83 4.29 -23.93 9.07
CA ILE A 83 3.18 -23.21 8.45
C ILE A 83 3.27 -23.31 6.92
N HIS A 84 4.46 -23.09 6.38
CA HIS A 84 4.69 -23.22 4.94
C HIS A 84 4.37 -24.65 4.47
N ARG A 85 4.90 -25.64 5.15
CA ARG A 85 4.69 -27.05 4.82
C ARG A 85 3.22 -27.41 4.89
N ASP A 86 2.55 -27.07 5.98
CA ASP A 86 1.14 -27.42 6.19
C ASP A 86 0.24 -26.78 5.14
N ALA A 87 0.51 -25.52 4.80
CA ALA A 87 -0.23 -24.83 3.75
C ALA A 87 -0.03 -25.52 2.38
N ALA A 88 1.20 -25.88 2.06
CA ALA A 88 1.52 -26.54 0.79
C ALA A 88 0.86 -27.92 0.70
N VAL A 89 0.90 -28.69 1.78
CA VAL A 89 0.28 -30.04 1.83
C VAL A 89 -1.24 -29.94 1.69
N TYR A 90 -1.84 -29.01 2.42
CA TYR A 90 -3.29 -28.78 2.33
C TYR A 90 -3.70 -28.43 0.90
N ALA A 91 -3.01 -27.45 0.31
CA ALA A 91 -3.31 -27.01 -1.05
C ALA A 91 -3.20 -28.16 -2.05
N MET A 92 -2.14 -28.97 -1.94
CA MET A 92 -1.94 -30.14 -2.80
C MET A 92 -3.08 -31.15 -2.69
N ASN A 93 -3.52 -31.44 -1.46
CA ASN A 93 -4.59 -32.40 -1.21
C ASN A 93 -5.96 -31.92 -1.68
N HIS A 94 -6.12 -30.62 -1.85
CA HIS A 94 -7.38 -30.02 -2.31
C HIS A 94 -7.31 -29.51 -3.75
N LYS A 95 -6.28 -29.92 -4.49
CA LYS A 95 -6.07 -29.54 -5.90
C LYS A 95 -6.11 -28.04 -6.11
N GLN A 96 -5.52 -27.32 -5.18
CA GLN A 96 -5.46 -25.87 -5.14
C GLN A 96 -3.99 -25.43 -5.22
N SER A 97 -3.70 -24.31 -5.87
CA SER A 97 -2.34 -23.78 -5.83
C SER A 97 -2.06 -23.18 -4.44
N LEU A 98 -0.80 -23.21 -4.03
CA LEU A 98 -0.40 -22.58 -2.77
C LEU A 98 -0.74 -21.08 -2.78
N ASN A 99 -0.52 -20.42 -3.92
CA ASN A 99 -0.88 -19.01 -4.08
C ASN A 99 -2.36 -18.75 -3.82
N SER A 100 -3.22 -19.58 -4.39
CA SER A 100 -4.67 -19.45 -4.19
C SER A 100 -5.08 -19.70 -2.73
N PHE A 101 -4.45 -20.68 -2.09
CA PHE A 101 -4.68 -20.94 -0.67
C PHE A 101 -4.33 -19.73 0.20
N ILE A 102 -3.16 -19.13 -0.06
CA ILE A 102 -2.71 -17.96 0.69
C ILE A 102 -3.63 -16.78 0.46
N GLU A 103 -4.05 -16.55 -0.77
CA GLU A 103 -4.97 -15.47 -1.10
C GLU A 103 -6.30 -15.61 -0.36
N GLU A 104 -6.86 -16.82 -0.34
CA GLU A 104 -8.09 -17.10 0.40
C GLU A 104 -7.91 -16.86 1.90
N ALA A 105 -6.79 -17.30 2.46
CA ALA A 105 -6.50 -17.13 3.88
C ALA A 105 -6.42 -15.65 4.25
N VAL A 106 -5.79 -14.84 3.40
CA VAL A 106 -5.69 -13.39 3.61
C VAL A 106 -7.08 -12.75 3.54
N LYS A 107 -7.89 -13.14 2.55
CA LYS A 107 -9.26 -12.64 2.41
C LYS A 107 -10.10 -12.94 3.64
N GLU A 108 -10.02 -14.16 4.15
CA GLU A 108 -10.76 -14.57 5.35
C GLU A 108 -10.34 -13.76 6.57
N LYS A 109 -9.02 -13.55 6.72
CA LYS A 109 -8.50 -12.77 7.84
C LYS A 109 -9.00 -11.33 7.79
N LEU A 110 -8.94 -10.71 6.63
CA LEU A 110 -9.40 -9.34 6.44
C LEU A 110 -10.90 -9.20 6.72
N ALA A 111 -11.69 -10.18 6.29
CA ALA A 111 -13.13 -10.17 6.53
C ALA A 111 -13.48 -10.20 8.02
N ARG A 112 -12.67 -10.85 8.84
CA ARG A 112 -12.88 -10.93 10.29
C ARG A 112 -12.54 -9.63 11.02
N LEU A 113 -11.75 -8.78 10.39
CA LEU A 113 -11.28 -7.53 11.00
C LEU A 113 -12.26 -6.36 10.80
N VAL A 114 -13.30 -6.57 10.03
CA VAL A 114 -14.31 -5.55 9.73
C VAL A 114 -15.40 -5.53 10.79
#